data_af86bb53005af419afa56dc7b038ea2a
#
_entry.id   af86bb53005af419afa56dc7b038ea2a
#
_cell.length_a   1.000
_cell.length_b   1.000
_cell.length_c   1.000
_cell.angle_alpha   90.00
_cell.angle_beta   90.00
_cell.angle_gamma   90.00
#
_symmetry.space_group_name_H-M   'P 1'
#
loop_
_entity.id
_entity.type
_entity.pdbx_description
1 polymer ?
#
loop_
_entity_poly.entity_id
_entity_poly.type
_entity_poly.pdbx_seq_one_letter_code
_entity_poly.pdbx_strand_id
1 'polypeptide(L)'
;MADVTSALQEATEKMNKAVEVAKDDFGAIRTGRAHPAMFNKIMVDYYGTFTSLSQLATIQVPESRMAIVSPFDKGAMTAIEKAIRESDLGVNPATDGAVIRVNFPQLTEERRKDYIKVAKTKAEDSKISMRNIRRTAKELMEKLEKDGEIGKDDLSRGEKELEKITADHVAKIDELLKHKEAELLEV
;
A
#
# COMPACT_ATOMS: atom_id res chain seq x y z
N MET A 1 -16.14 -24.01 16.08
CA MET A 1 -16.85 -24.54 14.91
C MET A 1 -16.88 -23.48 13.86
N ALA A 2 -16.70 -23.87 12.60
CA ALA A 2 -16.88 -22.93 11.49
C ALA A 2 -18.38 -22.63 11.35
N ASP A 3 -18.76 -21.39 11.34
CA ASP A 3 -20.13 -20.93 11.11
C ASP A 3 -20.13 -19.71 10.20
N VAL A 4 -21.32 -19.22 9.83
CA VAL A 4 -21.45 -18.04 8.98
C VAL A 4 -20.76 -16.82 9.59
N THR A 5 -20.89 -16.63 10.89
CA THR A 5 -20.31 -15.49 11.61
C THR A 5 -18.79 -15.52 11.56
N SER A 6 -18.17 -16.67 11.80
CA SER A 6 -16.71 -16.82 11.72
C SER A 6 -16.19 -16.63 10.29
N ALA A 7 -16.91 -17.12 9.27
CA ALA A 7 -16.56 -16.93 7.87
C ALA A 7 -16.58 -15.43 7.48
N LEU A 8 -17.62 -14.70 7.90
CA LEU A 8 -17.73 -13.26 7.66
C LEU A 8 -16.68 -12.47 8.41
N GLN A 9 -16.38 -12.85 9.66
CA GLN A 9 -15.34 -12.20 10.45
C GLN A 9 -13.96 -12.38 9.81
N GLU A 10 -13.61 -13.60 9.41
CA GLU A 10 -12.34 -13.89 8.73
C GLU A 10 -12.21 -13.10 7.41
N ALA A 11 -13.29 -13.05 6.62
CA ALA A 11 -13.32 -12.27 5.40
C ALA A 11 -13.10 -10.78 5.68
N THR A 12 -13.77 -10.22 6.69
CA THR A 12 -13.62 -8.82 7.09
C THR A 12 -12.19 -8.51 7.52
N GLU A 13 -11.57 -9.37 8.33
CA GLU A 13 -10.19 -9.19 8.77
C GLU A 13 -9.20 -9.21 7.59
N LYS A 14 -9.38 -10.16 6.66
CA LYS A 14 -8.55 -10.23 5.44
C LYS A 14 -8.75 -9.02 4.54
N MET A 15 -9.99 -8.54 4.38
CA MET A 15 -10.28 -7.35 3.59
C MET A 15 -9.70 -6.08 4.25
N ASN A 16 -9.76 -5.96 5.57
CA ASN A 16 -9.11 -4.87 6.30
C ASN A 16 -7.60 -4.86 6.08
N LYS A 17 -6.95 -6.02 6.15
CA LYS A 17 -5.51 -6.14 5.85
C LYS A 17 -5.20 -5.74 4.41
N ALA A 18 -6.04 -6.14 3.46
CA ALA A 18 -5.87 -5.76 2.05
C ALA A 18 -6.01 -4.24 1.85
N VAL A 19 -6.90 -3.57 2.57
CA VAL A 19 -7.01 -2.10 2.57
C VAL A 19 -5.75 -1.44 3.15
N GLU A 20 -5.21 -1.97 4.24
CA GLU A 20 -3.96 -1.44 4.82
C GLU A 20 -2.78 -1.61 3.85
N VAL A 21 -2.64 -2.75 3.20
CA VAL A 21 -1.64 -2.96 2.14
C VAL A 21 -1.82 -1.95 1.00
N ALA A 22 -3.06 -1.72 0.57
CA ALA A 22 -3.36 -0.71 -0.46
C ALA A 22 -2.97 0.70 -0.02
N LYS A 23 -3.24 1.08 1.24
CA LYS A 23 -2.80 2.37 1.79
C LYS A 23 -1.29 2.53 1.73
N ASP A 24 -0.54 1.50 2.10
CA ASP A 24 0.92 1.52 2.04
C ASP A 24 1.41 1.63 0.59
N ASP A 25 0.80 0.88 -0.33
CA ASP A 25 1.13 0.93 -1.75
C ASP A 25 0.86 2.31 -2.36
N PHE A 26 -0.29 2.92 -2.05
CA PHE A 26 -0.61 4.28 -2.49
C PHE A 26 0.30 5.32 -1.84
N GLY A 27 0.60 5.17 -0.55
CA GLY A 27 1.51 6.07 0.17
C GLY A 27 2.91 6.11 -0.41
N ALA A 28 3.38 5.00 -0.98
CA ALA A 28 4.69 4.90 -1.62
C ALA A 28 4.75 5.49 -3.04
N ILE A 29 3.62 5.80 -3.66
CA ILE A 29 3.60 6.45 -4.98
C ILE A 29 4.03 7.90 -4.84
N ARG A 30 5.04 8.30 -5.62
CA ARG A 30 5.52 9.67 -5.65
C ARG A 30 4.45 10.63 -6.16
N THR A 31 4.31 11.75 -5.44
CA THR A 31 3.52 12.92 -5.83
C THR A 31 4.41 14.14 -6.03
N GLY A 32 3.84 15.31 -6.24
CA GLY A 32 4.60 16.56 -6.35
C GLY A 32 5.29 17.00 -5.06
N ARG A 33 4.82 16.52 -3.91
CA ARG A 33 5.38 16.82 -2.59
C ARG A 33 6.09 15.61 -2.01
N ALA A 34 7.22 15.83 -1.33
CA ALA A 34 7.90 14.81 -0.57
C ALA A 34 7.06 14.35 0.63
N HIS A 35 7.05 13.08 0.90
CA HIS A 35 6.41 12.48 2.08
C HIS A 35 7.22 11.28 2.56
N PRO A 36 7.39 11.07 3.88
CA PRO A 36 8.17 9.94 4.40
C PRO A 36 7.70 8.57 3.92
N ALA A 37 6.39 8.39 3.72
CA ALA A 37 5.81 7.14 3.23
C ALA A 37 6.33 6.69 1.85
N MET A 38 6.82 7.61 1.03
CA MET A 38 7.39 7.32 -0.29
C MET A 38 8.67 6.48 -0.20
N PHE A 39 9.33 6.48 0.96
CA PHE A 39 10.55 5.71 1.21
C PHE A 39 10.29 4.32 1.80
N ASN A 40 9.06 3.99 2.19
CA ASN A 40 8.73 2.75 2.92
C ASN A 40 9.00 1.47 2.12
N LYS A 41 8.96 1.53 0.79
CA LYS A 41 9.19 0.38 -0.10
C LYS A 41 10.66 0.24 -0.53
N ILE A 42 11.52 1.17 -0.16
CA ILE A 42 12.93 1.14 -0.53
C ILE A 42 13.65 0.13 0.36
N MET A 43 14.30 -0.85 -0.28
CA MET A 43 15.13 -1.86 0.36
C MET A 43 16.59 -1.52 0.16
N VAL A 44 17.36 -1.59 1.23
CA VAL A 44 18.79 -1.29 1.26
C VAL A 44 19.58 -2.56 1.50
N ASP A 45 20.63 -2.78 0.74
CA ASP A 45 21.61 -3.84 1.03
C ASP A 45 22.46 -3.43 2.23
N TYR A 46 22.02 -3.85 3.41
CA TYR A 46 22.70 -3.59 4.68
C TYR A 46 23.53 -4.79 5.08
N TYR A 47 24.83 -4.72 4.83
CA TYR A 47 25.79 -5.81 5.09
C TYR A 47 25.36 -7.16 4.53
N GLY A 48 24.88 -7.18 3.30
CA GLY A 48 24.42 -8.39 2.61
C GLY A 48 22.99 -8.82 2.90
N THR A 49 22.26 -8.08 3.74
CA THR A 49 20.86 -8.35 4.07
C THR A 49 19.98 -7.19 3.59
N PHE A 50 19.02 -7.45 2.72
CA PHE A 50 18.04 -6.43 2.30
C PHE A 50 17.14 -6.03 3.46
N THR A 51 17.24 -4.77 3.86
CA THR A 51 16.56 -4.20 5.00
C THR A 51 15.80 -2.96 4.57
N SER A 52 14.58 -2.76 5.10
CA SER A 52 13.80 -1.57 4.80
C SER A 52 14.53 -0.30 5.24
N LEU A 53 14.51 0.72 4.39
CA LEU A 53 15.10 2.03 4.68
C LEU A 53 14.55 2.63 5.98
N SER A 54 13.27 2.43 6.25
CA SER A 54 12.62 2.93 7.48
C SER A 54 13.18 2.34 8.78
N GLN A 55 13.82 1.18 8.71
CA GLN A 55 14.51 0.55 9.84
C GLN A 55 15.97 1.02 10.01
N LEU A 56 16.53 1.66 8.99
CA LEU A 56 17.94 2.07 8.95
C LEU A 56 18.16 3.57 9.14
N ALA A 57 17.12 4.36 9.01
CA ALA A 57 17.20 5.81 9.03
C ALA A 57 15.93 6.48 9.52
N THR A 58 16.09 7.70 10.01
CA THR A 58 14.97 8.62 10.23
C THR A 58 14.77 9.46 8.98
N ILE A 59 13.52 9.69 8.59
CA ILE A 59 13.16 10.47 7.41
C ILE A 59 12.36 11.68 7.85
N GLN A 60 12.81 12.87 7.50
CA GLN A 60 12.14 14.14 7.75
C GLN A 60 11.90 14.87 6.43
N VAL A 61 10.83 15.64 6.36
CA VAL A 61 10.49 16.46 5.20
C VAL A 61 10.38 17.92 5.66
N PRO A 62 11.50 18.65 5.71
CA PRO A 62 11.51 20.05 6.16
C PRO A 62 10.86 21.01 5.14
N GLU A 63 10.87 20.65 3.88
CA GLU A 63 10.31 21.41 2.78
C GLU A 63 9.52 20.52 1.83
N SER A 64 8.59 21.11 1.08
CA SER A 64 7.66 20.35 0.23
C SER A 64 8.32 19.46 -0.84
N ARG A 65 9.56 19.80 -1.26
CA ARG A 65 10.30 19.03 -2.27
C ARG A 65 11.69 18.59 -1.80
N MET A 66 11.89 18.49 -0.51
CA MET A 66 13.14 18.00 0.06
C MET A 66 12.87 17.08 1.24
N ALA A 67 13.53 15.93 1.25
CA ALA A 67 13.59 15.05 2.40
C ALA A 67 15.02 14.98 2.95
N ILE A 68 15.13 14.76 4.25
CA ILE A 68 16.41 14.50 4.93
C ILE A 68 16.35 13.10 5.50
N VAL A 69 17.25 12.25 5.06
CA VAL A 69 17.43 10.88 5.52
C VAL A 69 18.63 10.84 6.44
N SER A 70 18.40 10.52 7.71
CA SER A 70 19.46 10.45 8.74
C SER A 70 19.71 9.00 9.13
N PRO A 71 20.75 8.34 8.58
CA PRO A 71 21.07 6.96 8.92
C PRO A 71 21.43 6.80 10.40
N PHE A 72 20.99 5.72 11.02
CA PHE A 72 21.41 5.37 12.39
C PHE A 72 22.85 4.86 12.42
N ASP A 73 23.28 4.18 11.35
CA ASP A 73 24.63 3.70 11.14
C ASP A 73 25.30 4.47 10.00
N LYS A 74 26.38 5.18 10.31
CA LYS A 74 27.13 5.93 9.29
C LYS A 74 27.72 5.01 8.21
N GLY A 75 28.00 3.76 8.53
CA GLY A 75 28.49 2.75 7.58
C GLY A 75 27.46 2.37 6.52
N ALA A 76 26.16 2.61 6.77
CA ALA A 76 25.09 2.35 5.82
C ALA A 76 24.83 3.50 4.84
N MET A 77 25.45 4.66 5.01
CA MET A 77 25.14 5.88 4.24
C MET A 77 25.25 5.67 2.73
N THR A 78 26.34 5.08 2.26
CA THR A 78 26.55 4.82 0.83
C THR A 78 25.52 3.86 0.25
N ALA A 79 25.20 2.79 0.99
CA ALA A 79 24.19 1.82 0.57
C ALA A 79 22.77 2.45 0.52
N ILE A 80 22.44 3.29 1.50
CA ILE A 80 21.16 4.02 1.54
C ILE A 80 21.07 5.01 0.38
N GLU A 81 22.10 5.81 0.15
CA GLU A 81 22.13 6.75 -0.98
C GLU A 81 21.95 6.04 -2.32
N LYS A 82 22.64 4.93 -2.52
CA LYS A 82 22.52 4.09 -3.72
C LYS A 82 21.08 3.57 -3.88
N ALA A 83 20.50 3.01 -2.83
CA ALA A 83 19.14 2.47 -2.85
C ALA A 83 18.10 3.54 -3.21
N ILE A 84 18.24 4.76 -2.68
CA ILE A 84 17.36 5.90 -3.02
C ILE A 84 17.54 6.30 -4.48
N ARG A 85 18.78 6.38 -4.97
CA ARG A 85 19.08 6.76 -6.36
C ARG A 85 18.52 5.76 -7.36
N GLU A 86 18.60 4.48 -7.06
CA GLU A 86 18.11 3.39 -7.92
C GLU A 86 16.61 3.12 -7.76
N SER A 87 15.94 3.79 -6.82
CA SER A 87 14.49 3.65 -6.61
C SER A 87 13.67 4.30 -7.73
N ASP A 88 12.39 3.92 -7.80
CA ASP A 88 11.43 4.46 -8.77
C ASP A 88 10.98 5.90 -8.48
N LEU A 89 11.49 6.51 -7.41
CA LEU A 89 11.10 7.87 -7.01
C LEU A 89 11.58 8.95 -7.99
N GLY A 90 12.65 8.69 -8.75
CA GLY A 90 13.20 9.69 -9.66
C GLY A 90 13.71 10.92 -8.93
N VAL A 91 14.40 10.72 -7.81
CA VAL A 91 14.94 11.77 -6.93
C VAL A 91 16.46 11.80 -6.96
N ASN A 92 17.03 12.91 -6.51
CA ASN A 92 18.47 13.12 -6.49
C ASN A 92 18.98 13.15 -5.03
N PRO A 93 19.48 12.03 -4.49
CA PRO A 93 20.10 12.00 -3.17
C PRO A 93 21.54 12.57 -3.23
N ALA A 94 21.90 13.29 -2.21
CA ALA A 94 23.27 13.78 -2.02
C ALA A 94 23.65 13.72 -0.53
N THR A 95 24.80 13.15 -0.25
CA THR A 95 25.34 13.11 1.11
C THR A 95 25.82 14.50 1.54
N ASP A 96 25.35 14.93 2.71
CA ASP A 96 25.72 16.21 3.33
C ASP A 96 26.07 15.95 4.82
N GLY A 97 27.34 15.71 5.09
CA GLY A 97 27.80 15.35 6.43
C GLY A 97 27.26 14.02 6.91
N ALA A 98 26.44 14.03 7.96
CA ALA A 98 25.84 12.85 8.56
C ALA A 98 24.44 12.49 8.03
N VAL A 99 23.94 13.24 7.07
CA VAL A 99 22.61 13.07 6.48
C VAL A 99 22.65 12.98 4.96
N ILE A 100 21.61 12.45 4.39
CA ILE A 100 21.38 12.43 2.93
C ILE A 100 20.25 13.40 2.63
N ARG A 101 20.51 14.41 1.82
CA ARG A 101 19.48 15.31 1.31
C ARG A 101 18.92 14.74 0.02
N VAL A 102 17.61 14.64 -0.04
CA VAL A 102 16.91 14.07 -1.19
C VAL A 102 16.04 15.14 -1.79
N ASN A 103 16.42 15.62 -2.96
CA ASN A 103 15.64 16.60 -3.73
C ASN A 103 14.62 15.89 -4.60
N PHE A 104 13.37 16.38 -4.55
CA PHE A 104 12.27 15.93 -5.37
C PHE A 104 12.09 16.93 -6.53
N PRO A 105 12.58 16.63 -7.75
CA PRO A 105 12.33 17.47 -8.90
C PRO A 105 10.83 17.61 -9.17
N GLN A 106 10.42 18.73 -9.75
CA GLN A 106 9.02 18.90 -10.15
C GLN A 106 8.61 17.81 -11.15
N LEU A 107 7.41 17.23 -10.94
CA LEU A 107 6.88 16.24 -11.86
C LEU A 107 6.49 16.88 -13.19
N THR A 108 6.91 16.27 -14.29
CA THR A 108 6.40 16.56 -15.62
C THR A 108 4.98 16.03 -15.77
N GLU A 109 4.22 16.57 -16.72
CA GLU A 109 2.87 16.06 -17.03
C GLU A 109 2.88 14.59 -17.45
N GLU A 110 3.88 14.17 -18.21
CA GLU A 110 4.07 12.79 -18.62
C GLU A 110 4.27 11.86 -17.40
N ARG A 111 5.16 12.24 -16.50
CA ARG A 111 5.43 11.46 -15.27
C ARG A 111 4.20 11.39 -14.36
N ARG A 112 3.41 12.45 -14.26
CA ARG A 112 2.14 12.44 -13.52
C ARG A 112 1.16 11.41 -14.10
N LYS A 113 1.02 11.37 -15.42
CA LYS A 113 0.18 10.38 -16.11
C LYS A 113 0.66 8.96 -15.85
N ASP A 114 1.96 8.72 -15.85
CA ASP A 114 2.53 7.41 -15.54
C ASP A 114 2.22 6.98 -14.11
N TYR A 115 2.37 7.87 -13.12
CA TYR A 115 2.04 7.57 -11.74
C TYR A 115 0.53 7.36 -11.52
N ILE A 116 -0.34 8.05 -12.26
CA ILE A 116 -1.79 7.80 -12.24
C ILE A 116 -2.08 6.38 -12.75
N LYS A 117 -1.41 5.93 -13.81
CA LYS A 117 -1.54 4.53 -14.29
C LYS A 117 -1.09 3.52 -13.23
N VAL A 118 0.02 3.79 -12.56
CA VAL A 118 0.49 2.95 -11.44
C VAL A 118 -0.55 2.90 -10.33
N ALA A 119 -1.12 4.03 -9.94
CA ALA A 119 -2.18 4.08 -8.92
C ALA A 119 -3.42 3.27 -9.32
N LYS A 120 -3.88 3.39 -10.57
CA LYS A 120 -5.01 2.61 -11.11
C LYS A 120 -4.74 1.11 -11.11
N THR A 121 -3.52 0.70 -11.48
CA THR A 121 -3.11 -0.71 -11.43
C THR A 121 -3.12 -1.24 -9.99
N LYS A 122 -2.59 -0.49 -9.05
CA LYS A 122 -2.63 -0.85 -7.62
C LYS A 122 -4.05 -0.99 -7.08
N ALA A 123 -4.95 -0.08 -7.47
CA ALA A 123 -6.35 -0.15 -7.11
C ALA A 123 -7.02 -1.42 -7.65
N GLU A 124 -6.78 -1.76 -8.91
CA GLU A 124 -7.35 -2.96 -9.52
C GLU A 124 -6.81 -4.24 -8.89
N ASP A 125 -5.52 -4.33 -8.61
CA ASP A 125 -4.90 -5.45 -7.89
C ASP A 125 -5.54 -5.65 -6.51
N SER A 126 -5.80 -4.56 -5.80
CA SER A 126 -6.50 -4.59 -4.50
C SER A 126 -7.93 -5.09 -4.63
N LYS A 127 -8.66 -4.67 -5.66
CA LYS A 127 -10.02 -5.14 -5.93
C LYS A 127 -10.07 -6.62 -6.31
N ILE A 128 -9.08 -7.11 -7.05
CA ILE A 128 -8.91 -8.55 -7.34
C ILE A 128 -8.74 -9.33 -6.04
N SER A 129 -7.91 -8.83 -5.12
CA SER A 129 -7.75 -9.44 -3.79
C SER A 129 -9.07 -9.49 -3.02
N MET A 130 -9.87 -8.42 -3.06
CA MET A 130 -11.20 -8.39 -2.42
C MET A 130 -12.14 -9.45 -3.01
N ARG A 131 -12.17 -9.59 -4.33
CA ARG A 131 -13.00 -10.60 -5.01
C ARG A 131 -12.58 -12.02 -4.64
N ASN A 132 -11.27 -12.27 -4.51
CA ASN A 132 -10.76 -13.59 -4.10
C ASN A 132 -11.14 -13.90 -2.65
N ILE A 133 -11.02 -12.94 -1.73
CA ILE A 133 -11.44 -13.11 -0.33
C ILE A 133 -12.93 -13.39 -0.26
N ARG A 134 -13.75 -12.64 -0.98
CA ARG A 134 -15.21 -12.85 -1.08
C ARG A 134 -15.52 -14.26 -1.58
N ARG A 135 -14.89 -14.70 -2.66
CA ARG A 135 -15.11 -16.03 -3.23
C ARG A 135 -14.80 -17.12 -2.23
N THR A 136 -13.66 -17.06 -1.55
CA THR A 136 -13.26 -18.05 -0.55
C THR A 136 -14.26 -18.11 0.61
N ALA A 137 -14.73 -16.97 1.09
CA ALA A 137 -15.73 -16.93 2.17
C ALA A 137 -17.08 -17.50 1.72
N LYS A 138 -17.50 -17.20 0.49
CA LYS A 138 -18.73 -17.74 -0.10
C LYS A 138 -18.65 -19.27 -0.23
N GLU A 139 -17.57 -19.79 -0.80
CA GLU A 139 -17.35 -21.23 -0.95
C GLU A 139 -17.39 -21.96 0.40
N LEU A 140 -16.84 -21.36 1.46
CA LEU A 140 -16.90 -21.91 2.81
C LEU A 140 -18.35 -21.97 3.33
N MET A 141 -19.13 -20.91 3.17
CA MET A 141 -20.54 -20.87 3.60
C MET A 141 -21.41 -21.86 2.80
N GLU A 142 -21.20 -21.96 1.49
CA GLU A 142 -21.88 -22.95 0.64
C GLU A 142 -21.55 -24.38 1.06
N LYS A 143 -20.31 -24.65 1.45
CA LYS A 143 -19.90 -25.93 1.98
C LYS A 143 -20.61 -26.26 3.31
N LEU A 144 -20.70 -25.30 4.23
CA LEU A 144 -21.41 -25.49 5.51
C LEU A 144 -22.90 -25.81 5.29
N GLU A 145 -23.54 -25.20 4.30
CA GLU A 145 -24.94 -25.51 3.94
C GLU A 145 -25.05 -26.92 3.36
N LYS A 146 -24.16 -27.27 2.45
CA LYS A 146 -24.13 -28.60 1.81
C LYS A 146 -23.90 -29.74 2.83
N ASP A 147 -23.06 -29.50 3.83
CA ASP A 147 -22.75 -30.44 4.90
C ASP A 147 -23.87 -30.47 5.97
N GLY A 148 -24.91 -29.61 5.82
CA GLY A 148 -26.05 -29.55 6.73
C GLY A 148 -25.78 -28.85 8.05
N GLU A 149 -24.66 -28.14 8.16
CA GLU A 149 -24.28 -27.39 9.37
C GLU A 149 -25.04 -26.06 9.51
N ILE A 150 -25.50 -25.50 8.39
CA ILE A 150 -26.35 -24.31 8.36
C ILE A 150 -27.53 -24.46 7.41
N GLY A 151 -28.58 -23.68 7.60
CA GLY A 151 -29.75 -23.67 6.73
C GLY A 151 -29.56 -22.78 5.51
N LYS A 152 -30.43 -22.95 4.49
CA LYS A 152 -30.44 -22.11 3.28
C LYS A 152 -30.69 -20.62 3.57
N ASP A 153 -31.49 -20.34 4.58
CA ASP A 153 -31.78 -18.95 4.98
C ASP A 153 -30.55 -18.30 5.62
N ASP A 154 -29.77 -19.08 6.37
CA ASP A 154 -28.49 -18.62 6.96
C ASP A 154 -27.45 -18.35 5.88
N LEU A 155 -27.35 -19.24 4.88
CA LEU A 155 -26.49 -19.03 3.72
C LEU A 155 -26.89 -17.75 2.98
N SER A 156 -28.16 -17.56 2.67
CA SER A 156 -28.66 -16.37 1.95
C SER A 156 -28.38 -15.08 2.70
N ARG A 157 -28.56 -15.07 4.03
CA ARG A 157 -28.22 -13.91 4.88
C ARG A 157 -26.73 -13.64 4.90
N GLY A 158 -25.93 -14.70 5.04
CA GLY A 158 -24.47 -14.62 5.01
C GLY A 158 -23.93 -14.05 3.69
N GLU A 159 -24.47 -14.50 2.56
CA GLU A 159 -24.08 -13.99 1.23
C GLU A 159 -24.43 -12.50 1.07
N LYS A 160 -25.60 -12.05 1.52
CA LYS A 160 -25.97 -10.62 1.47
C LYS A 160 -25.05 -9.77 2.34
N GLU A 161 -24.71 -10.24 3.54
CA GLU A 161 -23.79 -9.51 4.42
C GLU A 161 -22.37 -9.50 3.82
N LEU A 162 -21.90 -10.60 3.24
CA LEU A 162 -20.61 -10.67 2.55
C LEU A 162 -20.54 -9.70 1.36
N GLU A 163 -21.60 -9.57 0.58
CA GLU A 163 -21.70 -8.60 -0.52
C GLU A 163 -21.56 -7.17 0.00
N LYS A 164 -22.23 -6.84 1.10
CA LYS A 164 -22.13 -5.53 1.74
C LYS A 164 -20.72 -5.24 2.26
N ILE A 165 -20.13 -6.18 2.99
CA ILE A 165 -18.75 -6.07 3.50
C ILE A 165 -17.78 -5.84 2.34
N THR A 166 -17.92 -6.59 1.26
CA THR A 166 -17.07 -6.46 0.06
C THR A 166 -17.24 -5.08 -0.59
N ALA A 167 -18.48 -4.63 -0.78
CA ALA A 167 -18.77 -3.32 -1.37
C ALA A 167 -18.18 -2.18 -0.54
N ASP A 168 -18.29 -2.23 0.78
CA ASP A 168 -17.73 -1.23 1.68
C ASP A 168 -16.19 -1.16 1.58
N HIS A 169 -15.51 -2.30 1.47
CA HIS A 169 -14.06 -2.34 1.33
C HIS A 169 -13.59 -1.91 -0.07
N VAL A 170 -14.31 -2.28 -1.13
CA VAL A 170 -14.03 -1.79 -2.48
C VAL A 170 -14.19 -0.28 -2.55
N ALA A 171 -15.22 0.29 -1.90
CA ALA A 171 -15.39 1.73 -1.82
C ALA A 171 -14.21 2.44 -1.15
N LYS A 172 -13.62 1.85 -0.12
CA LYS A 172 -12.38 2.37 0.52
C LYS A 172 -11.21 2.40 -0.46
N ILE A 173 -11.04 1.38 -1.28
CA ILE A 173 -9.99 1.35 -2.32
C ILE A 173 -10.23 2.45 -3.36
N ASP A 174 -11.46 2.63 -3.81
CA ASP A 174 -11.82 3.68 -4.77
C ASP A 174 -11.58 5.09 -4.21
N GLU A 175 -11.85 5.30 -2.93
CA GLU A 175 -11.56 6.56 -2.25
C GLU A 175 -10.06 6.84 -2.15
N LEU A 176 -9.26 5.83 -1.80
CA LEU A 176 -7.79 5.93 -1.78
C LEU A 176 -7.23 6.28 -3.16
N LEU A 177 -7.74 5.65 -4.22
CA LEU A 177 -7.35 5.96 -5.60
C LEU A 177 -7.69 7.41 -5.96
N LYS A 178 -8.92 7.83 -5.69
CA LYS A 178 -9.38 9.19 -5.98
C LYS A 178 -8.53 10.24 -5.28
N HIS A 179 -8.20 10.01 -4.01
CA HIS A 179 -7.35 10.90 -3.24
C HIS A 179 -5.93 10.98 -3.83
N LYS A 180 -5.35 9.84 -4.21
CA LYS A 180 -4.03 9.79 -4.84
C LYS A 180 -4.00 10.46 -6.21
N GLU A 181 -5.02 10.28 -7.02
CA GLU A 181 -5.15 10.98 -8.31
C GLU A 181 -5.21 12.49 -8.12
N ALA A 182 -5.94 12.97 -7.11
CA ALA A 182 -6.00 14.40 -6.79
C ALA A 182 -4.63 14.95 -6.37
N GLU A 183 -3.90 14.24 -5.50
CA GLU A 183 -2.53 14.61 -5.10
C GLU A 183 -1.57 14.68 -6.30
N LEU A 184 -1.69 13.75 -7.25
CA LEU A 184 -0.84 13.71 -8.45
C LEU A 184 -1.15 14.84 -9.43
N LEU A 185 -2.35 15.40 -9.39
CA LEU A 185 -2.78 16.52 -10.23
C LEU A 185 -2.46 17.90 -9.61
N GLU A 186 -2.13 17.95 -8.33
CA GLU A 186 -1.69 19.20 -7.69
C GLU A 186 -0.34 19.66 -8.29
N VAL A 187 -0.24 20.95 -8.62
CA VAL A 187 0.95 21.59 -9.22
C VAL A 187 1.78 22.29 -8.16
#